data_8cbc1b2a61ad0bc0679da809c4617fa9
#
_entry.id   8cbc1b2a61ad0bc0679da809c4617fa9
#
_cell.length_a   1.000
_cell.length_b   1.000
_cell.length_c   1.000
_cell.angle_alpha   90.00
_cell.angle_beta   90.00
_cell.angle_gamma   90.00
#
_symmetry.space_group_name_H-M   'P 1'
#
loop_
_entity.id
_entity.type
_entity.pdbx_description
1 polymer ?
#
loop_
_entity_poly.entity_id
_entity_poly.type
_entity_poly.pdbx_seq_one_letter_code
_entity_poly.pdbx_strand_id
1 'polypeptide(L)'
;MRRFIRCCPLMLVCLLFIGSIAAVGYVSLLLPDKLVLTRSLLIIAGGVTAAAGLILCAASGRGEGRAALIFFGAAIAVGCVIGSLYFGDYRNRIVQRFSGSDRSVTAVVGRVRYSSASYMIFDAQLSSINGESCSLSATVKVRGASGLRVGERFGMHADIAETEPYDGTALSLMYSASEGRFLTLSTDSLSIYGREPSGSLTARFARLRERVGQTLSLRLGDGAGLCRALLLGDRSELGDSISDDFSALGISHIVAVSGLHLGIITAVVSFLLRRLHVPNAPSIIVTAVFALLFAALTGFSSSVLRSALMLMIASSARLGGRSGHMPTSLASAVALIILFRPCAVLDVGLVLSFSSTFGIAVIGAPLCRRTAARISRYTHDIRERYFSRSPSALRGAAAGLGIGMAEFALDSVIIGASANLLTAPLAFLFFGFSSLYSIPATVLFSPLAGLLLSLSPFALLPSSFVLTPYAASVVASISNFVSRLASACAVLAYEMGPFGALAVTGMLLYGLPFILRGLPSVAYGSDSRRRRALLETLSLGMLLLVGGIAAVMLLASAGAGTAPSTL
;
A
#
# COMPACT_ATOMS: atom_id res chain seq x y z
N MET A 1 -27.36 -11.00 0.24
CA MET A 1 -26.44 -11.77 1.09
C MET A 1 -26.21 -13.19 0.57
N ARG A 2 -27.22 -14.09 0.43
CA ARG A 2 -27.02 -15.48 -0.06
C ARG A 2 -26.32 -15.60 -1.43
N ARG A 3 -26.61 -14.72 -2.41
CA ARG A 3 -25.90 -14.72 -3.72
C ARG A 3 -24.46 -14.22 -3.63
N PHE A 4 -24.18 -13.23 -2.79
CA PHE A 4 -22.85 -12.68 -2.57
C PHE A 4 -21.94 -13.71 -1.84
N ILE A 5 -22.49 -14.39 -0.84
CA ILE A 5 -21.82 -15.52 -0.16
C ILE A 5 -21.48 -16.62 -1.17
N ARG A 6 -22.38 -16.88 -2.15
CA ARG A 6 -22.13 -17.86 -3.21
C ARG A 6 -21.14 -17.40 -4.28
N CYS A 7 -21.10 -16.08 -4.58
CA CYS A 7 -20.21 -15.54 -5.62
C CYS A 7 -18.77 -15.30 -5.15
N CYS A 8 -18.57 -14.91 -3.89
CA CYS A 8 -17.25 -14.52 -3.37
C CYS A 8 -16.99 -15.01 -1.93
N PRO A 9 -17.16 -16.31 -1.62
CA PRO A 9 -16.97 -16.81 -0.25
C PRO A 9 -15.54 -16.61 0.23
N LEU A 10 -14.54 -16.82 -0.62
CA LEU A 10 -13.13 -16.64 -0.30
C LEU A 10 -12.81 -15.19 0.07
N MET A 11 -13.37 -14.20 -0.63
CA MET A 11 -13.18 -12.80 -0.30
C MET A 11 -13.68 -12.49 1.12
N LEU A 12 -14.87 -12.98 1.49
CA LEU A 12 -15.43 -12.74 2.82
C LEU A 12 -14.62 -13.43 3.92
N VAL A 13 -14.18 -14.66 3.70
CA VAL A 13 -13.27 -15.37 4.63
C VAL A 13 -12.00 -14.56 4.86
N CYS A 14 -11.36 -14.07 3.80
CA CYS A 14 -10.15 -13.26 3.90
C CYS A 14 -10.41 -11.93 4.63
N LEU A 15 -11.51 -11.24 4.35
CA LEU A 15 -11.85 -9.98 5.01
C LEU A 15 -12.14 -10.15 6.50
N LEU A 16 -12.82 -11.22 6.90
CA LEU A 16 -13.07 -11.52 8.31
C LEU A 16 -11.78 -11.89 9.06
N PHE A 17 -10.90 -12.66 8.43
CA PHE A 17 -9.58 -12.97 8.96
C PHE A 17 -8.73 -11.69 9.15
N ILE A 18 -8.63 -10.83 8.14
CA ILE A 18 -7.92 -9.56 8.20
C ILE A 18 -8.50 -8.68 9.33
N GLY A 19 -9.82 -8.52 9.38
CA GLY A 19 -10.51 -7.69 10.35
C GLY A 19 -10.29 -8.15 11.79
N SER A 20 -10.26 -9.46 12.03
CA SER A 20 -10.04 -10.01 13.38
C SER A 20 -8.61 -9.78 13.87
N ILE A 21 -7.59 -9.97 13.02
CA ILE A 21 -6.20 -9.65 13.37
C ILE A 21 -6.02 -8.16 13.58
N ALA A 22 -6.63 -7.31 12.72
CA ALA A 22 -6.58 -5.87 12.86
C ALA A 22 -7.15 -5.42 14.20
N ALA A 23 -8.33 -5.91 14.59
CA ALA A 23 -8.95 -5.57 15.86
C ALA A 23 -8.03 -5.91 17.05
N VAL A 24 -7.43 -7.10 17.05
CA VAL A 24 -6.47 -7.48 18.10
C VAL A 24 -5.23 -6.59 18.10
N GLY A 25 -4.65 -6.34 16.91
CA GLY A 25 -3.42 -5.55 16.77
C GLY A 25 -3.61 -4.11 17.25
N TYR A 26 -4.66 -3.44 16.80
CA TYR A 26 -4.97 -2.06 17.21
C TYR A 26 -5.27 -1.96 18.71
N VAL A 27 -6.09 -2.87 19.25
CA VAL A 27 -6.41 -2.88 20.69
C VAL A 27 -5.16 -3.14 21.53
N SER A 28 -4.30 -4.08 21.13
CA SER A 28 -3.06 -4.40 21.84
C SER A 28 -2.07 -3.24 21.86
N LEU A 29 -2.07 -2.41 20.83
CA LEU A 29 -1.16 -1.27 20.71
C LEU A 29 -1.66 -0.05 21.50
N LEU A 30 -2.97 0.20 21.50
CA LEU A 30 -3.57 1.40 22.05
C LEU A 30 -3.99 1.26 23.53
N LEU A 31 -4.18 0.02 24.00
CA LEU A 31 -4.62 -0.28 25.39
C LEU A 31 -3.73 -1.37 26.01
N PRO A 32 -2.42 -1.13 26.21
CA PRO A 32 -1.49 -2.14 26.71
C PRO A 32 -1.87 -2.64 28.11
N ASP A 33 -2.36 -1.77 29.00
CA ASP A 33 -2.72 -2.14 30.38
C ASP A 33 -3.95 -3.04 30.49
N LYS A 34 -4.81 -3.05 29.48
CA LYS A 34 -6.01 -3.89 29.41
C LYS A 34 -5.81 -5.13 28.52
N LEU A 35 -4.59 -5.41 28.12
CA LEU A 35 -4.26 -6.42 27.12
C LEU A 35 -4.79 -7.81 27.48
N VAL A 36 -4.66 -8.23 28.74
CA VAL A 36 -5.10 -9.56 29.19
C VAL A 36 -6.62 -9.69 29.10
N LEU A 37 -7.36 -8.67 29.54
CA LEU A 37 -8.83 -8.68 29.52
C LEU A 37 -9.36 -8.60 28.08
N THR A 38 -8.82 -7.71 27.26
CA THR A 38 -9.23 -7.55 25.85
C THR A 38 -8.84 -8.76 25.01
N ARG A 39 -7.69 -9.38 25.26
CA ARG A 39 -7.27 -10.65 24.63
C ARG A 39 -8.28 -11.76 24.92
N SER A 40 -8.63 -11.95 26.19
CA SER A 40 -9.60 -12.97 26.60
C SER A 40 -10.97 -12.70 25.98
N LEU A 41 -11.44 -11.45 25.97
CA LEU A 41 -12.71 -11.06 25.36
C LEU A 41 -12.73 -11.28 23.85
N LEU A 42 -11.65 -10.98 23.13
CA LEU A 42 -11.55 -11.18 21.68
C LEU A 42 -11.47 -12.66 21.30
N ILE A 43 -10.75 -13.48 22.08
CA ILE A 43 -10.73 -14.94 21.88
C ILE A 43 -12.12 -15.52 22.15
N ILE A 44 -12.78 -15.08 23.23
CA ILE A 44 -14.15 -15.50 23.56
C ILE A 44 -15.12 -15.05 22.47
N ALA A 45 -15.04 -13.81 22.01
CA ALA A 45 -15.87 -13.29 20.92
C ALA A 45 -15.66 -14.07 19.61
N GLY A 46 -14.40 -14.40 19.27
CA GLY A 46 -14.07 -15.28 18.14
C GLY A 46 -14.65 -16.69 18.31
N GLY A 47 -14.53 -17.26 19.49
CA GLY A 47 -15.12 -18.55 19.84
C GLY A 47 -16.65 -18.54 19.79
N VAL A 48 -17.28 -17.50 20.34
CA VAL A 48 -18.76 -17.36 20.35
C VAL A 48 -19.28 -17.17 18.91
N THR A 49 -18.59 -16.37 18.06
CA THR A 49 -18.99 -16.21 16.66
C THR A 49 -18.81 -17.49 15.86
N ALA A 50 -17.75 -18.26 16.11
CA ALA A 50 -17.54 -19.56 15.50
C ALA A 50 -18.62 -20.57 15.96
N ALA A 51 -18.91 -20.61 17.27
CA ALA A 51 -19.96 -21.48 17.83
C ALA A 51 -21.37 -21.09 17.34
N ALA A 52 -21.68 -19.79 17.30
CA ALA A 52 -22.94 -19.30 16.72
C ALA A 52 -23.07 -19.67 15.24
N GLY A 53 -21.96 -19.57 14.46
CA GLY A 53 -21.88 -20.06 13.09
C GLY A 53 -22.21 -21.55 12.98
N LEU A 54 -21.65 -22.39 13.85
CA LEU A 54 -21.91 -23.83 13.92
C LEU A 54 -23.36 -24.13 14.30
N ILE A 55 -23.91 -23.45 15.30
CA ILE A 55 -25.31 -23.63 15.76
C ILE A 55 -26.30 -23.24 14.66
N LEU A 56 -26.09 -22.08 14.00
CA LEU A 56 -26.89 -21.66 12.87
C LEU A 56 -26.78 -22.63 11.69
N CYS A 57 -25.60 -23.22 11.49
CA CYS A 57 -25.40 -24.32 10.54
C CYS A 57 -26.23 -25.56 10.88
N ALA A 58 -26.25 -25.96 12.12
CA ALA A 58 -27.02 -27.12 12.57
C ALA A 58 -28.54 -26.90 12.45
N ALA A 59 -29.00 -25.66 12.70
CA ALA A 59 -30.40 -25.28 12.62
C ALA A 59 -30.93 -25.07 11.20
N SER A 60 -30.09 -24.73 10.24
CA SER A 60 -30.51 -24.47 8.85
C SER A 60 -30.44 -25.73 7.98
N GLY A 61 -31.55 -26.29 7.58
CA GLY A 61 -31.69 -27.57 6.85
C GLY A 61 -31.02 -27.68 5.45
N ARG A 62 -30.16 -26.76 4.99
CA ARG A 62 -29.56 -26.75 3.62
C ARG A 62 -28.04 -26.59 3.62
N GLY A 63 -27.34 -27.52 2.96
CA GLY A 63 -25.89 -27.74 3.07
C GLY A 63 -24.93 -26.61 2.65
N GLU A 64 -25.26 -25.79 1.64
CA GLU A 64 -24.29 -24.79 1.10
C GLU A 64 -24.09 -23.56 2.02
N GLY A 65 -25.13 -23.11 2.74
CA GLY A 65 -25.01 -22.00 3.69
C GLY A 65 -24.25 -22.37 4.97
N ARG A 66 -24.26 -23.65 5.33
CA ARG A 66 -23.56 -24.20 6.51
C ARG A 66 -22.03 -24.10 6.36
N ALA A 67 -21.51 -24.61 5.25
CA ALA A 67 -20.07 -24.56 5.00
C ALA A 67 -19.51 -23.12 5.03
N ALA A 68 -20.22 -22.16 4.43
CA ALA A 68 -19.80 -20.76 4.43
C ALA A 68 -19.74 -20.16 5.86
N LEU A 69 -20.72 -20.44 6.72
CA LEU A 69 -20.73 -19.95 8.10
C LEU A 69 -19.62 -20.57 8.96
N ILE A 70 -19.31 -21.85 8.74
CA ILE A 70 -18.18 -22.53 9.41
C ILE A 70 -16.86 -21.84 9.00
N PHE A 71 -16.64 -21.61 7.70
CA PHE A 71 -15.43 -20.95 7.22
C PHE A 71 -15.31 -19.51 7.75
N PHE A 72 -16.42 -18.77 7.87
CA PHE A 72 -16.42 -17.42 8.42
C PHE A 72 -16.06 -17.41 9.91
N GLY A 73 -16.71 -18.29 10.72
CA GLY A 73 -16.39 -18.43 12.13
C GLY A 73 -14.94 -18.87 12.35
N ALA A 74 -14.46 -19.85 11.59
CA ALA A 74 -13.09 -20.31 11.66
C ALA A 74 -12.08 -19.20 11.30
N ALA A 75 -12.36 -18.39 10.26
CA ALA A 75 -11.49 -17.28 9.87
C ALA A 75 -11.34 -16.23 10.98
N ILE A 76 -12.45 -15.88 11.66
CA ILE A 76 -12.43 -14.97 12.80
C ILE A 76 -11.65 -15.58 13.97
N ALA A 77 -11.93 -16.82 14.33
CA ALA A 77 -11.26 -17.49 15.45
C ALA A 77 -9.74 -17.61 15.22
N VAL A 78 -9.33 -18.08 14.05
CA VAL A 78 -7.92 -18.19 13.67
C VAL A 78 -7.23 -16.82 13.67
N GLY A 79 -7.89 -15.79 13.13
CA GLY A 79 -7.35 -14.43 13.14
C GLY A 79 -7.18 -13.87 14.55
N CYS A 80 -8.15 -14.05 15.44
CA CYS A 80 -8.03 -13.65 16.85
C CYS A 80 -6.89 -14.39 17.57
N VAL A 81 -6.74 -15.70 17.33
CA VAL A 81 -5.67 -16.50 17.92
C VAL A 81 -4.30 -16.01 17.43
N ILE A 82 -4.10 -15.88 16.11
CA ILE A 82 -2.83 -15.40 15.53
C ILE A 82 -2.51 -14.00 16.06
N GLY A 83 -3.49 -13.08 16.05
CA GLY A 83 -3.30 -11.73 16.56
C GLY A 83 -2.90 -11.73 18.03
N SER A 84 -3.58 -12.51 18.88
CA SER A 84 -3.28 -12.60 20.32
C SER A 84 -1.90 -13.18 20.59
N LEU A 85 -1.52 -14.25 19.89
CA LEU A 85 -0.18 -14.85 20.02
C LEU A 85 0.92 -13.90 19.56
N TYR A 86 0.70 -13.17 18.47
CA TYR A 86 1.71 -12.28 17.92
C TYR A 86 1.85 -10.99 18.75
N PHE A 87 0.75 -10.25 18.95
CA PHE A 87 0.81 -8.95 19.63
C PHE A 87 0.87 -9.07 21.17
N GLY A 88 0.30 -10.11 21.74
CA GLY A 88 0.33 -10.34 23.19
C GLY A 88 1.60 -11.03 23.67
N ASP A 89 1.84 -12.24 23.18
CA ASP A 89 2.91 -13.09 23.71
C ASP A 89 4.26 -12.85 23.05
N TYR A 90 4.29 -12.79 21.72
CA TYR A 90 5.54 -12.68 20.96
C TYR A 90 6.27 -11.35 21.21
N ARG A 91 5.53 -10.22 21.12
CA ARG A 91 6.08 -8.89 21.41
C ARG A 91 6.66 -8.82 22.83
N ASN A 92 5.86 -9.20 23.82
CA ASN A 92 6.27 -9.10 25.22
C ASN A 92 7.48 -10.01 25.53
N ARG A 93 7.51 -11.21 24.97
CA ARG A 93 8.67 -12.11 25.15
C ARG A 93 9.93 -11.53 24.52
N ILE A 94 9.84 -10.90 23.34
CA ILE A 94 11.00 -10.28 22.69
C ILE A 94 11.53 -9.12 23.56
N VAL A 95 10.65 -8.22 23.97
CA VAL A 95 11.05 -7.06 24.78
C VAL A 95 11.67 -7.52 26.09
N GLN A 96 11.03 -8.41 26.85
CA GLN A 96 11.54 -8.89 28.13
C GLN A 96 12.85 -9.67 28.02
N ARG A 97 13.03 -10.47 26.93
CA ARG A 97 14.21 -11.30 26.75
C ARG A 97 15.45 -10.51 26.34
N PHE A 98 15.28 -9.52 25.47
CA PHE A 98 16.39 -8.86 24.80
C PHE A 98 16.69 -7.45 25.31
N SER A 99 15.80 -6.80 26.04
CA SER A 99 16.08 -5.49 26.64
C SER A 99 17.22 -5.56 27.67
N GLY A 100 18.01 -4.53 27.72
CA GLY A 100 19.12 -4.39 28.66
C GLY A 100 20.25 -3.52 28.11
N SER A 101 21.18 -3.15 29.00
CA SER A 101 22.35 -2.36 28.66
C SER A 101 23.53 -3.21 28.20
N ASP A 102 24.40 -2.65 27.41
CA ASP A 102 25.67 -3.20 26.94
C ASP A 102 25.56 -4.62 26.36
N ARG A 103 24.60 -4.82 25.48
CA ARG A 103 24.41 -6.12 24.80
C ARG A 103 25.29 -6.20 23.55
N SER A 104 25.99 -7.32 23.36
CA SER A 104 26.71 -7.62 22.13
C SER A 104 25.72 -8.04 21.04
N VAL A 105 25.67 -7.31 19.93
CA VAL A 105 24.71 -7.52 18.84
C VAL A 105 25.44 -7.65 17.52
N THR A 106 25.05 -8.63 16.70
CA THR A 106 25.41 -8.65 15.28
C THR A 106 24.20 -8.36 14.43
N ALA A 107 24.35 -7.46 13.48
CA ALA A 107 23.25 -6.98 12.64
C ALA A 107 23.70 -6.75 11.20
N VAL A 108 22.72 -6.66 10.30
CA VAL A 108 22.90 -6.26 8.90
C VAL A 108 22.17 -4.95 8.68
N VAL A 109 22.84 -3.94 8.11
CA VAL A 109 22.24 -2.64 7.77
C VAL A 109 21.19 -2.85 6.69
N GLY A 110 19.96 -2.50 7.00
CA GLY A 110 18.85 -2.55 6.06
C GLY A 110 18.67 -1.22 5.32
N ARG A 111 17.88 -0.31 5.87
CA ARG A 111 17.56 0.99 5.28
C ARG A 111 18.07 2.12 6.16
N VAL A 112 18.87 3.02 5.61
CA VAL A 112 19.24 4.27 6.28
C VAL A 112 18.07 5.24 6.20
N ARG A 113 17.65 5.77 7.35
CA ARG A 113 16.55 6.74 7.48
C ARG A 113 17.06 8.15 7.55
N TYR A 114 18.08 8.33 8.37
CA TYR A 114 18.70 9.62 8.59
C TYR A 114 20.20 9.44 8.81
N SER A 115 21.01 10.32 8.25
CA SER A 115 22.44 10.33 8.43
C SER A 115 22.94 11.78 8.50
N SER A 116 23.61 12.12 9.59
CA SER A 116 24.30 13.39 9.77
C SER A 116 25.69 13.14 10.34
N ALA A 117 26.48 14.19 10.50
CA ALA A 117 27.79 14.10 11.13
C ALA A 117 27.73 13.70 12.62
N SER A 118 26.60 13.99 13.30
CA SER A 118 26.44 13.76 14.73
C SER A 118 25.70 12.47 15.08
N TYR A 119 24.83 11.96 14.21
CA TYR A 119 24.13 10.69 14.44
C TYR A 119 23.58 10.07 13.15
N MET A 120 23.39 8.77 13.22
CA MET A 120 22.80 7.98 12.13
C MET A 120 21.66 7.11 12.67
N ILE A 121 20.54 7.08 11.97
CA ILE A 121 19.39 6.22 12.28
C ILE A 121 19.13 5.32 11.08
N PHE A 122 19.09 4.03 11.33
CA PHE A 122 18.81 3.05 10.29
C PHE A 122 18.05 1.83 10.82
N ASP A 123 17.41 1.12 9.92
CA ASP A 123 16.78 -0.15 10.21
C ASP A 123 17.84 -1.26 10.05
N ALA A 124 17.90 -2.17 11.00
CA ALA A 124 18.80 -3.30 10.96
C ALA A 124 18.07 -4.62 11.16
N GLN A 125 18.55 -5.65 10.49
CA GLN A 125 18.14 -7.02 10.75
C GLN A 125 19.17 -7.65 11.69
N LEU A 126 18.72 -7.95 12.91
CA LEU A 126 19.54 -8.58 13.94
C LEU A 126 19.76 -10.04 13.59
N SER A 127 21.00 -10.49 13.66
CA SER A 127 21.41 -11.88 13.42
C SER A 127 21.71 -12.63 14.71
N SER A 128 22.29 -11.94 15.72
CA SER A 128 22.45 -12.49 17.06
C SER A 128 22.47 -11.38 18.12
N ILE A 129 22.10 -11.74 19.35
CA ILE A 129 22.17 -10.91 20.55
C ILE A 129 22.82 -11.76 21.64
N ASN A 130 23.94 -11.28 22.22
CA ASN A 130 24.74 -12.03 23.20
C ASN A 130 25.11 -13.46 22.75
N GLY A 131 25.42 -13.66 21.47
CA GLY A 131 25.72 -14.98 20.91
C GLY A 131 24.50 -15.86 20.61
N GLU A 132 23.29 -15.46 21.02
CA GLU A 132 22.06 -16.15 20.71
C GLU A 132 21.55 -15.75 19.32
N SER A 133 21.36 -16.71 18.41
CA SER A 133 20.87 -16.44 17.06
C SER A 133 19.41 -15.94 17.10
N CYS A 134 19.15 -14.83 16.45
CA CYS A 134 17.81 -14.26 16.31
C CYS A 134 17.59 -13.73 14.88
N SER A 135 16.32 -13.54 14.50
CA SER A 135 15.96 -12.91 13.24
C SER A 135 14.89 -11.85 13.51
N LEU A 136 15.35 -10.71 14.01
CA LEU A 136 14.50 -9.62 14.44
C LEU A 136 14.84 -8.35 13.65
N SER A 137 13.84 -7.51 13.40
CA SER A 137 14.06 -6.16 12.88
C SER A 137 14.09 -5.17 14.03
N ALA A 138 15.05 -4.25 14.01
CA ALA A 138 15.16 -3.20 15.01
C ALA A 138 15.57 -1.87 14.39
N THR A 139 15.28 -0.78 15.09
CA THR A 139 15.81 0.54 14.77
C THR A 139 17.10 0.76 15.53
N VAL A 140 18.16 1.15 14.83
CA VAL A 140 19.48 1.42 15.43
C VAL A 140 19.75 2.91 15.35
N LYS A 141 20.09 3.50 16.51
CA LYS A 141 20.53 4.88 16.66
C LYS A 141 22.01 4.87 17.01
N VAL A 142 22.86 5.39 16.13
CA VAL A 142 24.31 5.48 16.34
C VAL A 142 24.67 6.93 16.54
N ARG A 143 25.36 7.25 17.64
CA ARG A 143 25.96 8.57 17.86
C ARG A 143 27.30 8.65 17.14
N GLY A 144 27.54 9.75 16.44
CA GLY A 144 28.71 9.97 15.59
C GLY A 144 28.59 9.36 14.18
N ALA A 145 29.52 9.75 13.31
CA ALA A 145 29.55 9.24 11.92
C ALA A 145 30.05 7.80 11.90
N SER A 146 29.17 6.85 11.64
CA SER A 146 29.54 5.43 11.64
C SER A 146 30.14 4.94 10.31
N GLY A 147 29.87 5.62 9.19
CA GLY A 147 30.29 5.20 7.85
C GLY A 147 29.75 3.83 7.40
N LEU A 148 28.69 3.32 8.06
CA LEU A 148 28.05 2.04 7.72
C LEU A 148 27.27 2.17 6.41
N ARG A 149 27.35 1.12 5.59
CA ARG A 149 26.66 1.03 4.30
C ARG A 149 25.56 0.00 4.31
N VAL A 150 24.54 0.24 3.51
CA VAL A 150 23.41 -0.70 3.34
C VAL A 150 23.92 -2.06 2.89
N GLY A 151 23.46 -3.12 3.58
CA GLY A 151 23.86 -4.50 3.31
C GLY A 151 25.18 -4.93 3.95
N GLU A 152 25.80 -4.11 4.79
CA GLU A 152 26.93 -4.51 5.62
C GLU A 152 26.44 -5.25 6.87
N ARG A 153 27.19 -6.32 7.23
CA ARG A 153 27.09 -6.97 8.54
C ARG A 153 28.11 -6.31 9.45
N PHE A 154 27.72 -6.05 10.68
CA PHE A 154 28.58 -5.45 11.68
C PHE A 154 28.23 -5.97 13.06
N GLY A 155 29.19 -5.93 13.98
CA GLY A 155 28.99 -6.13 15.40
C GLY A 155 28.94 -4.78 16.12
N MET A 156 28.22 -4.73 17.23
CA MET A 156 28.17 -3.57 18.09
C MET A 156 27.85 -3.96 19.52
N HIS A 157 28.25 -3.10 20.46
CA HIS A 157 27.71 -3.09 21.80
C HIS A 157 26.63 -2.02 21.87
N ALA A 158 25.44 -2.35 22.34
CA ALA A 158 24.31 -1.45 22.33
C ALA A 158 23.39 -1.63 23.54
N ASP A 159 22.78 -0.54 23.95
CA ASP A 159 21.66 -0.56 24.87
C ASP A 159 20.39 -0.85 24.08
N ILE A 160 19.66 -1.86 24.52
CA ILE A 160 18.43 -2.32 23.87
C ILE A 160 17.24 -1.94 24.74
N ALA A 161 16.36 -1.11 24.19
CA ALA A 161 15.12 -0.70 24.83
C ALA A 161 13.91 -1.03 23.95
N GLU A 162 12.72 -1.04 24.55
CA GLU A 162 11.48 -1.11 23.78
C GLU A 162 11.38 0.13 22.88
N THR A 163 10.83 -0.04 21.68
CA THR A 163 10.65 1.09 20.75
C THR A 163 9.59 2.03 21.26
N GLU A 164 10.00 3.24 21.63
CA GLU A 164 9.12 4.35 21.96
C GLU A 164 8.69 5.10 20.69
N PRO A 165 7.52 5.76 20.71
CA PRO A 165 7.11 6.62 19.62
C PRO A 165 8.12 7.76 19.42
N TYR A 166 8.59 7.93 18.17
CA TYR A 166 9.62 8.93 17.81
C TYR A 166 9.18 10.37 18.10
N ASP A 167 7.90 10.66 17.92
CA ASP A 167 7.27 11.97 18.11
C ASP A 167 6.17 11.97 19.18
N GLY A 168 6.11 10.94 20.02
CA GLY A 168 5.06 10.75 21.02
C GLY A 168 3.70 10.38 20.44
N THR A 169 3.57 10.21 19.11
CA THR A 169 2.30 9.89 18.48
C THR A 169 2.07 8.38 18.36
N ALA A 170 0.81 7.95 18.47
CA ALA A 170 0.41 6.58 18.23
C ALA A 170 0.75 6.11 16.80
N LEU A 171 0.81 7.06 15.84
CA LEU A 171 1.12 6.77 14.44
C LEU A 171 2.56 6.28 14.26
N SER A 172 3.53 6.91 14.91
CA SER A 172 4.94 6.50 14.83
C SER A 172 5.17 5.13 15.48
N LEU A 173 4.45 4.83 16.56
CA LEU A 173 4.46 3.51 17.18
C LEU A 173 3.84 2.44 16.25
N MET A 174 2.70 2.74 15.62
CA MET A 174 2.08 1.86 14.64
C MET A 174 3.00 1.59 13.45
N TYR A 175 3.69 2.61 12.95
CA TYR A 175 4.66 2.47 11.87
C TYR A 175 5.81 1.53 12.25
N SER A 176 6.40 1.70 13.42
CA SER A 176 7.47 0.83 13.92
C SER A 176 6.98 -0.60 14.14
N ALA A 177 5.82 -0.76 14.78
CA ALA A 177 5.20 -2.06 15.02
C ALA A 177 4.81 -2.77 13.71
N SER A 178 4.36 -2.04 12.67
CA SER A 178 3.99 -2.61 11.37
C SER A 178 5.15 -3.28 10.64
N GLU A 179 6.36 -2.81 10.89
CA GLU A 179 7.58 -3.43 10.37
C GLU A 179 8.19 -4.48 11.31
N GLY A 180 7.51 -4.78 12.43
CA GLY A 180 7.95 -5.75 13.43
C GLY A 180 9.14 -5.25 14.26
N ARG A 181 9.33 -3.93 14.34
CA ARG A 181 10.42 -3.31 15.09
C ARG A 181 9.94 -2.92 16.47
N PHE A 182 10.10 -3.84 17.39
CA PHE A 182 9.72 -3.64 18.80
C PHE A 182 10.91 -3.19 19.66
N LEU A 183 12.14 -3.22 19.11
CA LEU A 183 13.36 -2.86 19.81
C LEU A 183 14.06 -1.69 19.13
N THR A 184 14.55 -0.76 19.95
CA THR A 184 15.45 0.32 19.55
C THR A 184 16.80 0.09 20.22
N LEU A 185 17.85 0.10 19.41
CA LEU A 185 19.23 -0.06 19.86
C LEU A 185 19.92 1.28 19.82
N SER A 186 20.57 1.65 20.90
CA SER A 186 21.38 2.88 21.00
C SER A 186 22.84 2.50 21.20
N THR A 187 23.73 3.06 20.39
CA THR A 187 25.17 2.78 20.45
C THR A 187 25.97 4.00 20.00
N ASP A 188 27.26 4.00 20.35
CA ASP A 188 28.22 4.96 19.83
C ASP A 188 28.99 4.38 18.65
N SER A 189 29.47 5.22 17.74
CA SER A 189 30.21 4.81 16.55
C SER A 189 31.52 4.02 16.89
N LEU A 190 32.11 4.30 18.06
CA LEU A 190 33.29 3.63 18.56
C LEU A 190 33.05 2.16 18.98
N SER A 191 31.81 1.83 19.31
CA SER A 191 31.40 0.48 19.71
C SER A 191 31.11 -0.46 18.53
N ILE A 192 31.27 0.02 17.30
CA ILE A 192 30.98 -0.75 16.07
C ILE A 192 32.27 -1.44 15.58
N TYR A 193 32.19 -2.74 15.38
CA TYR A 193 33.29 -3.58 14.95
C TYR A 193 32.89 -4.62 13.88
N GLY A 194 33.86 -5.30 13.30
CA GLY A 194 33.65 -6.49 12.45
C GLY A 194 32.81 -6.24 11.21
N ARG A 195 33.08 -5.16 10.47
CA ARG A 195 32.32 -4.78 9.28
C ARG A 195 32.62 -5.67 8.09
N GLU A 196 31.62 -6.37 7.58
CA GLU A 196 31.71 -7.23 6.41
C GLU A 196 30.47 -7.13 5.51
N PRO A 197 30.62 -7.29 4.18
CA PRO A 197 29.45 -7.34 3.30
C PRO A 197 28.62 -8.60 3.56
N SER A 198 27.34 -8.46 3.89
CA SER A 198 26.45 -9.61 4.09
C SER A 198 26.19 -10.36 2.77
N GLY A 199 26.27 -11.70 2.84
CA GLY A 199 25.95 -12.60 1.73
C GLY A 199 24.45 -12.85 1.49
N SER A 200 23.56 -12.33 2.37
CA SER A 200 22.13 -12.58 2.28
C SER A 200 21.51 -12.03 0.98
N LEU A 201 20.46 -12.68 0.49
CA LEU A 201 19.74 -12.23 -0.71
C LEU A 201 19.20 -10.81 -0.54
N THR A 202 18.65 -10.51 0.64
CA THR A 202 18.13 -9.17 0.96
C THR A 202 19.22 -8.11 0.87
N ALA A 203 20.41 -8.39 1.41
CA ALA A 203 21.55 -7.49 1.31
C ALA A 203 22.06 -7.33 -0.14
N ARG A 204 21.99 -8.39 -0.96
CA ARG A 204 22.34 -8.31 -2.39
C ARG A 204 21.39 -7.39 -3.14
N PHE A 205 20.07 -7.51 -2.92
CA PHE A 205 19.07 -6.61 -3.52
C PHE A 205 19.22 -5.17 -3.01
N ALA A 206 19.51 -4.97 -1.72
CA ALA A 206 19.75 -3.65 -1.16
C ALA A 206 20.97 -2.97 -1.81
N ARG A 207 22.09 -3.71 -1.98
CA ARG A 207 23.27 -3.19 -2.71
C ARG A 207 22.98 -2.94 -4.19
N LEU A 208 22.19 -3.80 -4.85
CA LEU A 208 21.79 -3.58 -6.24
C LEU A 208 20.97 -2.29 -6.36
N ARG A 209 19.98 -2.11 -5.46
CA ARG A 209 19.16 -0.89 -5.39
C ARG A 209 20.03 0.35 -5.23
N GLU A 210 21.00 0.30 -4.33
CA GLU A 210 21.93 1.41 -4.08
C GLU A 210 22.77 1.73 -5.32
N ARG A 211 23.34 0.71 -5.98
CA ARG A 211 24.10 0.90 -7.22
C ARG A 211 23.27 1.51 -8.36
N VAL A 212 22.04 1.04 -8.53
CA VAL A 212 21.10 1.59 -9.52
C VAL A 212 20.78 3.03 -9.17
N GLY A 213 20.52 3.33 -7.89
CA GLY A 213 20.29 4.70 -7.40
C GLY A 213 21.46 5.62 -7.71
N GLN A 214 22.68 5.23 -7.34
CA GLN A 214 23.90 6.01 -7.63
C GLN A 214 24.12 6.24 -9.14
N THR A 215 23.84 5.22 -9.96
CA THR A 215 23.94 5.36 -11.42
C THR A 215 22.93 6.39 -11.95
N LEU A 216 21.71 6.40 -11.41
CA LEU A 216 20.71 7.41 -11.77
C LEU A 216 21.16 8.81 -11.34
N SER A 217 21.67 8.97 -10.11
CA SER A 217 22.16 10.27 -9.61
C SER A 217 23.30 10.82 -10.48
N LEU A 218 24.26 9.99 -10.84
CA LEU A 218 25.39 10.38 -11.70
C LEU A 218 24.94 10.78 -13.11
N ARG A 219 23.88 10.18 -13.65
CA ARG A 219 23.46 10.40 -15.04
C ARG A 219 22.38 11.45 -15.20
N LEU A 220 21.53 11.62 -14.22
CA LEU A 220 20.36 12.51 -14.29
C LEU A 220 20.56 13.82 -13.52
N GLY A 221 21.60 13.93 -12.67
CA GLY A 221 21.85 15.10 -11.84
C GLY A 221 20.62 15.46 -10.99
N ASP A 222 20.19 16.71 -11.05
CA ASP A 222 19.04 17.23 -10.26
C ASP A 222 17.71 16.48 -10.55
N GLY A 223 17.58 15.86 -11.72
CA GLY A 223 16.41 15.06 -12.08
C GLY A 223 16.38 13.66 -11.44
N ALA A 224 17.45 13.25 -10.75
CA ALA A 224 17.57 11.90 -10.22
C ALA A 224 16.60 11.61 -9.08
N GLY A 225 16.34 12.56 -8.19
CA GLY A 225 15.55 12.36 -6.98
C GLY A 225 14.16 11.81 -7.26
N LEU A 226 13.43 12.39 -8.19
CA LEU A 226 12.10 11.90 -8.57
C LEU A 226 12.17 10.54 -9.28
N CYS A 227 13.15 10.30 -10.13
CA CYS A 227 13.33 9.00 -10.80
C CYS A 227 13.69 7.89 -9.82
N ARG A 228 14.56 8.15 -8.83
CA ARG A 228 14.89 7.20 -7.75
C ARG A 228 13.65 6.88 -6.91
N ALA A 229 12.86 7.89 -6.56
CA ALA A 229 11.62 7.70 -5.82
C ALA A 229 10.63 6.81 -6.60
N LEU A 230 10.42 7.06 -7.89
CA LEU A 230 9.47 6.32 -8.74
C LEU A 230 9.94 4.89 -9.06
N LEU A 231 11.21 4.70 -9.39
CA LEU A 231 11.72 3.40 -9.84
C LEU A 231 12.13 2.49 -8.68
N LEU A 232 12.77 3.05 -7.64
CA LEU A 232 13.34 2.29 -6.53
C LEU A 232 12.59 2.48 -5.21
N GLY A 233 11.70 3.46 -5.10
CA GLY A 233 11.08 3.86 -3.84
C GLY A 233 12.05 4.54 -2.88
N ASP A 234 13.15 5.07 -3.40
CA ASP A 234 14.16 5.76 -2.63
C ASP A 234 13.96 7.28 -2.74
N ARG A 235 13.57 7.90 -1.63
CA ARG A 235 13.28 9.33 -1.53
C ARG A 235 14.41 10.14 -0.92
N SER A 236 15.56 9.54 -0.67
CA SER A 236 16.67 10.19 0.04
C SER A 236 17.24 11.42 -0.69
N GLU A 237 17.13 11.44 -2.02
CA GLU A 237 17.55 12.56 -2.86
C GLU A 237 16.37 13.40 -3.40
N LEU A 238 15.14 13.08 -2.99
CA LEU A 238 14.01 13.94 -3.27
C LEU A 238 14.05 15.09 -2.26
N GLY A 239 14.30 16.29 -2.70
CA GLY A 239 14.36 17.46 -1.81
C GLY A 239 13.07 17.60 -0.97
N ASP A 240 13.20 18.05 0.27
CA ASP A 240 12.06 18.20 1.19
C ASP A 240 10.96 19.08 0.59
N SER A 241 11.35 20.19 -0.07
CA SER A 241 10.39 21.08 -0.75
C SER A 241 9.53 20.37 -1.80
N ILE A 242 10.12 19.49 -2.61
CA ILE A 242 9.38 18.72 -3.63
C ILE A 242 8.46 17.70 -2.94
N SER A 243 8.93 17.06 -1.88
CA SER A 243 8.11 16.13 -1.09
C SER A 243 6.89 16.82 -0.49
N ASP A 244 7.07 18.04 0.04
CA ASP A 244 6.00 18.86 0.61
C ASP A 244 5.02 19.32 -0.47
N ASP A 245 5.48 19.73 -1.64
CA ASP A 245 4.64 20.10 -2.79
C ASP A 245 3.72 18.93 -3.22
N PHE A 246 4.28 17.71 -3.33
CA PHE A 246 3.48 16.52 -3.64
C PHE A 246 2.49 16.17 -2.51
N SER A 247 2.84 16.48 -1.25
CA SER A 247 1.95 16.28 -0.11
C SER A 247 0.82 17.29 -0.09
N ALA A 248 1.09 18.57 -0.32
CA ALA A 248 0.09 19.64 -0.42
C ALA A 248 -0.93 19.35 -1.54
N LEU A 249 -0.46 18.83 -2.67
CA LEU A 249 -1.33 18.38 -3.77
C LEU A 249 -2.09 17.09 -3.45
N GLY A 250 -1.81 16.39 -2.34
CA GLY A 250 -2.42 15.10 -1.98
C GLY A 250 -2.01 13.93 -2.88
N ILE A 251 -0.89 14.05 -3.58
CA ILE A 251 -0.38 13.05 -4.52
C ILE A 251 0.94 12.40 -4.07
N SER A 252 1.28 12.45 -2.78
CA SER A 252 2.44 11.75 -2.20
C SER A 252 2.48 10.25 -2.55
N HIS A 253 1.32 9.66 -2.84
CA HIS A 253 1.19 8.28 -3.28
C HIS A 253 1.77 8.02 -4.69
N ILE A 254 1.92 9.05 -5.53
CA ILE A 254 2.56 8.94 -6.85
C ILE A 254 4.08 8.78 -6.67
N VAL A 255 4.68 9.52 -5.74
CA VAL A 255 6.12 9.43 -5.44
C VAL A 255 6.46 8.16 -4.64
N ALA A 256 5.48 7.58 -3.94
CA ALA A 256 5.62 6.27 -3.34
C ALA A 256 5.49 5.19 -4.41
N VAL A 257 6.40 4.20 -4.42
CA VAL A 257 6.23 3.06 -5.33
C VAL A 257 4.92 2.35 -5.02
N SER A 258 4.08 2.24 -6.04
CA SER A 258 2.70 1.79 -5.91
C SER A 258 2.39 0.61 -6.84
N GLY A 259 1.17 0.08 -6.71
CA GLY A 259 0.67 -0.94 -7.63
C GLY A 259 0.57 -0.46 -9.09
N LEU A 260 0.38 0.85 -9.31
CA LEU A 260 0.40 1.44 -10.65
C LEU A 260 1.79 1.29 -11.31
N HIS A 261 2.86 1.55 -10.55
CA HIS A 261 4.24 1.39 -11.04
C HIS A 261 4.51 -0.05 -11.47
N LEU A 262 4.17 -1.02 -10.62
CA LEU A 262 4.28 -2.43 -10.98
C LEU A 262 3.42 -2.78 -12.20
N GLY A 263 2.20 -2.23 -12.28
CA GLY A 263 1.29 -2.42 -13.41
C GLY A 263 1.89 -1.94 -14.73
N ILE A 264 2.48 -0.74 -14.74
CA ILE A 264 3.14 -0.15 -15.93
C ILE A 264 4.33 -1.01 -16.37
N ILE A 265 5.22 -1.35 -15.44
CA ILE A 265 6.42 -2.15 -15.76
C ILE A 265 6.04 -3.54 -16.26
N THR A 266 5.09 -4.21 -15.60
CA THR A 266 4.62 -5.54 -16.03
C THR A 266 3.85 -5.50 -17.36
N ALA A 267 3.17 -4.39 -17.66
CA ALA A 267 2.54 -4.17 -18.96
C ALA A 267 3.59 -4.06 -20.08
N VAL A 268 4.68 -3.32 -19.84
CA VAL A 268 5.82 -3.21 -20.77
C VAL A 268 6.45 -4.60 -21.01
N VAL A 269 6.74 -5.35 -19.94
CA VAL A 269 7.28 -6.71 -20.05
C VAL A 269 6.34 -7.62 -20.85
N SER A 270 5.04 -7.60 -20.51
CA SER A 270 4.04 -8.40 -21.23
C SER A 270 3.89 -7.99 -22.70
N PHE A 271 4.03 -6.70 -23.00
CA PHE A 271 4.03 -6.20 -24.38
C PHE A 271 5.24 -6.72 -25.16
N LEU A 272 6.44 -6.66 -24.59
CA LEU A 272 7.67 -7.18 -25.21
C LEU A 272 7.58 -8.68 -25.45
N LEU A 273 7.11 -9.47 -24.47
CA LEU A 273 6.94 -10.92 -24.61
C LEU A 273 5.95 -11.26 -25.72
N ARG A 274 4.84 -10.51 -25.86
CA ARG A 274 3.91 -10.66 -26.99
C ARG A 274 4.55 -10.32 -28.32
N ARG A 275 5.39 -9.28 -28.34
CA ARG A 275 6.10 -8.88 -29.56
C ARG A 275 7.12 -9.94 -30.01
N LEU A 276 7.70 -10.67 -29.04
CA LEU A 276 8.59 -11.82 -29.27
C LEU A 276 7.81 -13.13 -29.50
N HIS A 277 6.49 -13.09 -29.65
CA HIS A 277 5.61 -14.25 -29.88
C HIS A 277 5.74 -15.34 -28.79
N VAL A 278 6.09 -14.97 -27.55
CA VAL A 278 6.16 -15.92 -26.43
C VAL A 278 4.73 -16.42 -26.11
N PRO A 279 4.51 -17.73 -25.98
CA PRO A 279 3.21 -18.29 -25.65
C PRO A 279 2.66 -17.76 -24.32
N ASN A 280 1.32 -17.79 -24.15
CA ASN A 280 0.65 -17.16 -23.00
C ASN A 280 1.13 -17.72 -21.65
N ALA A 281 1.29 -19.04 -21.51
CA ALA A 281 1.66 -19.63 -20.22
C ALA A 281 3.07 -19.21 -19.75
N PRO A 282 4.16 -19.36 -20.54
CA PRO A 282 5.47 -18.83 -20.12
C PRO A 282 5.49 -17.31 -19.99
N SER A 283 4.74 -16.55 -20.81
CA SER A 283 4.64 -15.10 -20.68
C SER A 283 4.07 -14.69 -19.31
N ILE A 284 3.05 -15.38 -18.82
CA ILE A 284 2.46 -15.18 -17.49
C ILE A 284 3.49 -15.46 -16.39
N ILE A 285 4.23 -16.57 -16.51
CA ILE A 285 5.23 -16.96 -15.51
C ILE A 285 6.37 -15.93 -15.46
N VAL A 286 6.91 -15.54 -16.62
CA VAL A 286 7.99 -14.53 -16.69
C VAL A 286 7.53 -13.20 -16.09
N THR A 287 6.31 -12.75 -16.40
CA THR A 287 5.76 -11.52 -15.85
C THR A 287 5.59 -11.60 -14.33
N ALA A 288 5.14 -12.74 -13.80
CA ALA A 288 5.01 -12.94 -12.35
C ALA A 288 6.36 -12.95 -11.63
N VAL A 289 7.36 -13.63 -12.21
CA VAL A 289 8.74 -13.62 -11.68
C VAL A 289 9.31 -12.22 -11.69
N PHE A 290 9.12 -11.48 -12.79
CA PHE A 290 9.56 -10.10 -12.89
C PHE A 290 8.90 -9.19 -11.86
N ALA A 291 7.61 -9.37 -11.57
CA ALA A 291 6.90 -8.64 -10.53
C ALA A 291 7.51 -8.90 -9.14
N LEU A 292 7.90 -10.13 -8.83
CA LEU A 292 8.60 -10.46 -7.56
C LEU A 292 10.00 -9.86 -7.49
N LEU A 293 10.76 -9.90 -8.58
CA LEU A 293 12.08 -9.27 -8.66
C LEU A 293 11.99 -7.76 -8.46
N PHE A 294 10.99 -7.12 -9.06
CA PHE A 294 10.74 -5.69 -8.85
C PHE A 294 10.32 -5.40 -7.39
N ALA A 295 9.49 -6.23 -6.78
CA ALA A 295 9.16 -6.11 -5.37
C ALA A 295 10.41 -6.24 -4.47
N ALA A 296 11.32 -7.15 -4.79
CA ALA A 296 12.59 -7.29 -4.07
C ALA A 296 13.50 -6.06 -4.26
N LEU A 297 13.59 -5.52 -5.47
CA LEU A 297 14.36 -4.32 -5.79
C LEU A 297 13.85 -3.09 -5.04
N THR A 298 12.53 -2.96 -4.89
CA THR A 298 11.89 -1.86 -4.14
C THR A 298 11.83 -2.10 -2.63
N GLY A 299 12.47 -3.15 -2.13
CA GLY A 299 12.56 -3.48 -0.70
C GLY A 299 11.27 -4.05 -0.12
N PHE A 300 10.47 -4.76 -0.92
CA PHE A 300 9.20 -5.39 -0.51
C PHE A 300 8.22 -4.41 0.15
N SER A 301 8.12 -3.18 -0.37
CA SER A 301 7.11 -2.24 0.13
C SER A 301 5.71 -2.90 0.06
N SER A 302 4.88 -2.67 1.09
CA SER A 302 3.59 -3.35 1.26
C SER A 302 2.67 -3.19 0.06
N SER A 303 2.68 -2.02 -0.58
CA SER A 303 1.86 -1.74 -1.76
C SER A 303 2.32 -2.51 -3.00
N VAL A 304 3.63 -2.63 -3.22
CA VAL A 304 4.19 -3.40 -4.35
C VAL A 304 4.02 -4.89 -4.13
N LEU A 305 4.32 -5.37 -2.91
CA LEU A 305 4.14 -6.78 -2.55
C LEU A 305 2.69 -7.24 -2.74
N ARG A 306 1.72 -6.43 -2.25
CA ARG A 306 0.30 -6.68 -2.46
C ARG A 306 -0.03 -6.80 -3.95
N SER A 307 0.45 -5.88 -4.76
CA SER A 307 0.15 -5.85 -6.20
C SER A 307 0.81 -7.01 -6.94
N ALA A 308 2.02 -7.40 -6.56
CA ALA A 308 2.70 -8.57 -7.11
C ALA A 308 1.92 -9.86 -6.77
N LEU A 309 1.49 -10.02 -5.52
CA LEU A 309 0.66 -11.17 -5.12
C LEU A 309 -0.69 -11.18 -5.83
N MET A 310 -1.36 -10.03 -5.97
CA MET A 310 -2.60 -9.93 -6.75
C MET A 310 -2.40 -10.38 -8.21
N LEU A 311 -1.30 -9.94 -8.83
CA LEU A 311 -0.94 -10.33 -10.20
C LEU A 311 -0.71 -11.85 -10.28
N MET A 312 0.00 -12.43 -9.32
CA MET A 312 0.26 -13.87 -9.26
C MET A 312 -1.05 -14.66 -9.09
N ILE A 313 -1.92 -14.27 -8.16
CA ILE A 313 -3.22 -14.91 -7.94
C ILE A 313 -4.10 -14.81 -9.19
N ALA A 314 -4.19 -13.62 -9.81
CA ALA A 314 -4.95 -13.43 -11.03
C ALA A 314 -4.37 -14.21 -12.21
N SER A 315 -3.05 -14.35 -12.27
CA SER A 315 -2.35 -15.11 -13.30
C SER A 315 -2.56 -16.60 -13.14
N SER A 316 -2.50 -17.13 -11.92
CA SER A 316 -2.80 -18.53 -11.60
C SER A 316 -4.25 -18.90 -11.96
N ALA A 317 -5.20 -17.99 -11.70
CA ALA A 317 -6.60 -18.17 -12.09
C ALA A 317 -6.74 -18.30 -13.62
N ARG A 318 -6.02 -17.46 -14.39
CA ARG A 318 -6.03 -17.51 -15.86
C ARG A 318 -5.40 -18.80 -16.41
N LEU A 319 -4.29 -19.27 -15.81
CA LEU A 319 -3.67 -20.54 -16.17
C LEU A 319 -4.63 -21.71 -15.91
N GLY A 320 -5.46 -21.63 -14.87
CA GLY A 320 -6.52 -22.60 -14.57
C GLY A 320 -7.83 -22.41 -15.36
N GLY A 321 -7.84 -21.58 -16.41
CA GLY A 321 -9.03 -21.34 -17.25
C GLY A 321 -10.14 -20.54 -16.54
N ARG A 322 -9.85 -19.87 -15.42
CA ARG A 322 -10.83 -19.08 -14.66
C ARG A 322 -10.63 -17.59 -14.89
N SER A 323 -11.72 -16.83 -14.90
CA SER A 323 -11.66 -15.37 -14.90
C SER A 323 -11.17 -14.86 -13.54
N GLY A 324 -10.15 -14.00 -13.53
CA GLY A 324 -9.69 -13.35 -12.30
C GLY A 324 -10.74 -12.38 -11.76
N HIS A 325 -11.05 -12.49 -10.46
CA HIS A 325 -11.95 -11.56 -9.76
C HIS A 325 -11.13 -10.63 -8.88
N MET A 326 -11.03 -9.34 -9.27
CA MET A 326 -10.13 -8.37 -8.65
C MET A 326 -10.32 -8.23 -7.12
N PRO A 327 -11.55 -8.08 -6.57
CA PRO A 327 -11.74 -7.99 -5.12
C PRO A 327 -11.29 -9.25 -4.36
N THR A 328 -11.49 -10.44 -4.94
CA THR A 328 -11.04 -11.71 -4.33
C THR A 328 -9.51 -11.79 -4.34
N SER A 329 -8.87 -11.44 -5.46
CA SER A 329 -7.41 -11.42 -5.56
C SER A 329 -6.79 -10.42 -4.56
N LEU A 330 -7.42 -9.26 -4.37
CA LEU A 330 -7.01 -8.25 -3.39
C LEU A 330 -7.11 -8.80 -1.96
N ALA A 331 -8.26 -9.32 -1.56
CA ALA A 331 -8.47 -9.85 -0.21
C ALA A 331 -7.54 -11.03 0.09
N SER A 332 -7.35 -11.94 -0.88
CA SER A 332 -6.44 -13.07 -0.74
C SER A 332 -4.97 -12.64 -0.64
N ALA A 333 -4.55 -11.65 -1.42
CA ALA A 333 -3.17 -11.12 -1.36
C ALA A 333 -2.88 -10.49 0.01
N VAL A 334 -3.80 -9.68 0.52
CA VAL A 334 -3.63 -9.04 1.84
C VAL A 334 -3.71 -10.07 2.97
N ALA A 335 -4.63 -11.03 2.91
CA ALA A 335 -4.69 -12.13 3.88
C ALA A 335 -3.38 -12.94 3.91
N LEU A 336 -2.77 -13.19 2.74
CA LEU A 336 -1.49 -13.87 2.65
C LEU A 336 -0.35 -13.05 3.26
N ILE A 337 -0.30 -11.74 3.01
CA ILE A 337 0.70 -10.85 3.63
C ILE A 337 0.57 -10.91 5.16
N ILE A 338 -0.64 -10.78 5.68
CA ILE A 338 -0.92 -10.76 7.12
C ILE A 338 -0.63 -12.13 7.77
N LEU A 339 -0.88 -13.23 7.05
CA LEU A 339 -0.57 -14.57 7.54
C LEU A 339 0.93 -14.75 7.81
N PHE A 340 1.79 -14.23 6.92
CA PHE A 340 3.26 -14.30 7.09
C PHE A 340 3.83 -13.15 7.93
N ARG A 341 3.16 -12.02 7.96
CA ARG A 341 3.56 -10.82 8.72
C ARG A 341 2.35 -10.21 9.41
N PRO A 342 1.92 -10.73 10.56
CA PRO A 342 0.72 -10.23 11.25
C PRO A 342 0.77 -8.73 11.58
N CYS A 343 1.97 -8.19 11.86
CA CYS A 343 2.19 -6.77 12.09
C CYS A 343 1.85 -5.88 10.87
N ALA A 344 1.83 -6.43 9.66
CA ALA A 344 1.50 -5.67 8.45
C ALA A 344 0.06 -5.09 8.48
N VAL A 345 -0.82 -5.60 9.34
CA VAL A 345 -2.16 -5.04 9.54
C VAL A 345 -2.13 -3.61 10.09
N LEU A 346 -1.05 -3.25 10.80
CA LEU A 346 -0.82 -1.90 11.34
C LEU A 346 -0.15 -0.96 10.33
N ASP A 347 0.26 -1.47 9.16
CA ASP A 347 0.89 -0.66 8.11
C ASP A 347 -0.14 0.24 7.43
N VAL A 348 -0.06 1.54 7.72
CA VAL A 348 -0.92 2.57 7.13
C VAL A 348 -0.88 2.53 5.60
N GLY A 349 0.31 2.28 5.01
CA GLY A 349 0.47 2.14 3.58
C GLY A 349 -0.32 0.96 3.01
N LEU A 350 -0.33 -0.19 3.71
CA LEU A 350 -1.14 -1.35 3.33
C LEU A 350 -2.64 -1.04 3.44
N VAL A 351 -3.07 -0.42 4.53
CA VAL A 351 -4.48 -0.05 4.78
C VAL A 351 -5.00 0.91 3.71
N LEU A 352 -4.27 1.99 3.42
CA LEU A 352 -4.65 2.95 2.39
C LEU A 352 -4.63 2.32 0.99
N SER A 353 -3.63 1.51 0.69
CA SER A 353 -3.51 0.83 -0.60
C SER A 353 -4.60 -0.23 -0.79
N PHE A 354 -4.98 -0.96 0.26
CA PHE A 354 -6.13 -1.87 0.23
C PHE A 354 -7.42 -1.09 -0.03
N SER A 355 -7.68 -0.03 0.73
CA SER A 355 -8.90 0.78 0.65
C SER A 355 -9.07 1.43 -0.73
N SER A 356 -8.00 2.02 -1.28
CA SER A 356 -8.04 2.62 -2.63
C SER A 356 -8.34 1.56 -3.70
N THR A 357 -7.64 0.43 -3.67
CA THR A 357 -7.83 -0.64 -4.66
C THR A 357 -9.21 -1.28 -4.54
N PHE A 358 -9.73 -1.43 -3.32
CA PHE A 358 -11.07 -1.94 -3.08
C PHE A 358 -12.14 -0.95 -3.62
N GLY A 359 -11.97 0.34 -3.38
CA GLY A 359 -12.84 1.39 -3.96
C GLY A 359 -12.85 1.36 -5.49
N ILE A 360 -11.67 1.27 -6.10
CA ILE A 360 -11.55 1.14 -7.56
C ILE A 360 -12.23 -0.13 -8.06
N ALA A 361 -12.02 -1.27 -7.40
CA ALA A 361 -12.55 -2.56 -7.85
C ALA A 361 -14.08 -2.66 -7.72
N VAL A 362 -14.64 -2.12 -6.64
CA VAL A 362 -16.08 -2.25 -6.32
C VAL A 362 -16.91 -1.11 -6.89
N ILE A 363 -16.36 0.10 -6.96
CA ILE A 363 -17.07 1.30 -7.41
C ILE A 363 -16.55 1.76 -8.78
N GLY A 364 -15.24 2.03 -8.90
CA GLY A 364 -14.64 2.63 -10.08
C GLY A 364 -14.79 1.78 -11.33
N ALA A 365 -14.29 0.56 -11.32
CA ALA A 365 -14.28 -0.31 -12.49
C ALA A 365 -15.69 -0.66 -13.05
N PRO A 366 -16.73 -0.89 -12.23
CA PRO A 366 -18.10 -0.99 -12.75
C PRO A 366 -18.61 0.32 -13.35
N LEU A 367 -18.25 1.47 -12.80
CA LEU A 367 -18.68 2.77 -13.28
C LEU A 367 -18.01 3.13 -14.61
N CYS A 368 -16.68 2.94 -14.74
CA CYS A 368 -15.95 3.12 -16.00
C CYS A 368 -16.51 2.24 -17.12
N ARG A 369 -16.81 0.98 -16.84
CA ARG A 369 -17.44 0.10 -17.86
C ARG A 369 -18.78 0.61 -18.36
N ARG A 370 -19.56 1.31 -17.52
CA ARG A 370 -20.86 1.87 -17.90
C ARG A 370 -20.73 3.16 -18.67
N THR A 371 -19.82 4.05 -18.24
CA THR A 371 -19.52 5.29 -18.96
C THR A 371 -18.95 4.96 -20.33
N ALA A 372 -17.99 4.06 -20.44
CA ALA A 372 -17.46 3.59 -21.72
C ALA A 372 -18.57 3.05 -22.66
N ALA A 373 -19.49 2.23 -22.15
CA ALA A 373 -20.62 1.72 -22.95
C ALA A 373 -21.63 2.81 -23.37
N ARG A 374 -21.76 3.89 -22.60
CA ARG A 374 -22.59 5.05 -22.99
C ARG A 374 -21.87 5.93 -24.01
N ILE A 375 -20.61 6.24 -23.77
CA ILE A 375 -19.78 7.06 -24.65
C ILE A 375 -19.62 6.37 -26.01
N SER A 376 -19.35 5.05 -26.04
CA SER A 376 -19.22 4.29 -27.29
C SER A 376 -20.49 4.38 -28.15
N ARG A 377 -21.67 4.34 -27.55
CA ARG A 377 -22.94 4.55 -28.29
C ARG A 377 -23.05 5.97 -28.85
N TYR A 378 -22.72 6.97 -28.03
CA TYR A 378 -22.79 8.37 -28.42
C TYR A 378 -21.74 8.74 -29.48
N THR A 379 -20.53 8.20 -29.34
CA THR A 379 -19.42 8.44 -30.29
C THR A 379 -19.62 7.70 -31.60
N HIS A 380 -20.30 6.54 -31.60
CA HIS A 380 -20.68 5.83 -32.82
C HIS A 380 -21.61 6.71 -33.67
N ASP A 381 -22.66 7.31 -33.07
CA ASP A 381 -23.59 8.22 -33.75
C ASP A 381 -22.88 9.49 -34.29
N ILE A 382 -21.94 10.06 -33.50
CA ILE A 382 -21.15 11.21 -33.95
C ILE A 382 -20.21 10.79 -35.08
N ARG A 383 -19.54 9.67 -34.96
CA ARG A 383 -18.60 9.15 -35.95
C ARG A 383 -19.32 8.88 -37.30
N GLU A 384 -20.50 8.26 -37.28
CA GLU A 384 -21.31 8.08 -38.50
C GLU A 384 -21.72 9.40 -39.11
N ARG A 385 -22.18 10.38 -38.30
CA ARG A 385 -22.60 11.70 -38.80
C ARG A 385 -21.46 12.56 -39.36
N TYR A 386 -20.28 12.49 -38.75
CA TYR A 386 -19.13 13.30 -39.18
C TYR A 386 -18.32 12.65 -40.30
N PHE A 387 -18.10 11.32 -40.27
CA PHE A 387 -17.32 10.63 -41.29
C PHE A 387 -18.04 10.49 -42.62
N SER A 388 -19.39 10.46 -42.62
CA SER A 388 -20.17 10.49 -43.87
C SER A 388 -20.11 11.84 -44.59
N ARG A 389 -19.63 12.91 -43.95
CA ARG A 389 -19.66 14.28 -44.49
C ARG A 389 -18.29 14.90 -44.78
N SER A 390 -17.17 14.32 -44.39
CA SER A 390 -15.86 14.95 -44.58
C SER A 390 -14.73 13.93 -44.85
N PRO A 391 -14.07 13.99 -46.02
CA PRO A 391 -13.09 12.97 -46.46
C PRO A 391 -11.67 13.16 -45.93
N SER A 392 -11.39 14.08 -44.97
CA SER A 392 -10.01 14.27 -44.50
C SER A 392 -9.67 13.36 -43.32
N ALA A 393 -8.79 12.37 -43.56
CA ALA A 393 -8.27 11.43 -42.57
C ALA A 393 -7.67 12.12 -41.33
N LEU A 394 -7.10 13.30 -41.48
CA LEU A 394 -6.52 14.12 -40.40
C LEU A 394 -7.57 14.61 -39.39
N ARG A 395 -8.76 15.05 -39.86
CA ARG A 395 -9.84 15.50 -38.97
C ARG A 395 -10.43 14.33 -38.20
N GLY A 396 -10.53 13.17 -38.84
CA GLY A 396 -10.98 11.94 -38.17
C GLY A 396 -10.00 11.46 -37.09
N ALA A 397 -8.71 11.52 -37.36
CA ALA A 397 -7.68 11.19 -36.38
C ALA A 397 -7.67 12.16 -35.18
N ALA A 398 -7.79 13.47 -35.43
CA ALA A 398 -7.85 14.48 -34.38
C ALA A 398 -9.12 14.35 -33.50
N ALA A 399 -10.29 14.08 -34.11
CA ALA A 399 -11.52 13.83 -33.37
C ALA A 399 -11.42 12.53 -32.53
N GLY A 400 -10.82 11.46 -33.08
CA GLY A 400 -10.57 10.22 -32.36
C GLY A 400 -9.62 10.40 -31.17
N LEU A 401 -8.57 11.21 -31.34
CA LEU A 401 -7.64 11.56 -30.26
C LEU A 401 -8.34 12.35 -29.16
N GLY A 402 -9.15 13.35 -29.52
CA GLY A 402 -9.90 14.18 -28.57
C GLY A 402 -10.90 13.37 -27.75
N ILE A 403 -11.62 12.44 -28.39
CA ILE A 403 -12.54 11.53 -27.70
C ILE A 403 -11.77 10.60 -26.75
N GLY A 404 -10.65 10.01 -27.20
CA GLY A 404 -9.82 9.14 -26.36
C GLY A 404 -9.24 9.87 -25.15
N MET A 405 -8.82 11.13 -25.31
CA MET A 405 -8.36 11.97 -24.20
C MET A 405 -9.50 12.28 -23.21
N ALA A 406 -10.70 12.57 -23.69
CA ALA A 406 -11.86 12.84 -22.85
C ALA A 406 -12.29 11.56 -22.07
N GLU A 407 -12.29 10.41 -22.73
CA GLU A 407 -12.54 9.11 -22.08
C GLU A 407 -11.50 8.82 -20.99
N PHE A 408 -10.23 9.00 -21.30
CA PHE A 408 -9.14 8.82 -20.34
C PHE A 408 -9.27 9.76 -19.14
N ALA A 409 -9.57 11.04 -19.37
CA ALA A 409 -9.77 12.02 -18.30
C ALA A 409 -10.97 11.63 -17.40
N LEU A 410 -12.09 11.25 -18.01
CA LEU A 410 -13.28 10.83 -17.28
C LEU A 410 -13.05 9.56 -16.46
N ASP A 411 -12.44 8.55 -17.05
CA ASP A 411 -12.08 7.31 -16.35
C ASP A 411 -11.10 7.59 -15.21
N SER A 412 -10.12 8.47 -15.40
CA SER A 412 -9.18 8.88 -14.36
C SER A 412 -9.87 9.59 -13.20
N VAL A 413 -10.83 10.47 -13.48
CA VAL A 413 -11.65 11.13 -12.44
C VAL A 413 -12.51 10.10 -11.69
N ILE A 414 -13.17 9.18 -12.39
CA ILE A 414 -14.00 8.13 -11.77
C ILE A 414 -13.15 7.23 -10.87
N ILE A 415 -11.99 6.80 -11.35
CA ILE A 415 -11.06 5.94 -10.61
C ILE A 415 -10.52 6.70 -9.39
N GLY A 416 -10.06 7.95 -9.57
CA GLY A 416 -9.55 8.80 -8.50
C GLY A 416 -10.60 9.08 -7.43
N ALA A 417 -11.82 9.45 -7.83
CA ALA A 417 -12.92 9.67 -6.89
C ALA A 417 -13.31 8.40 -6.13
N SER A 418 -13.35 7.25 -6.81
CA SER A 418 -13.66 5.95 -6.18
C SER A 418 -12.59 5.51 -5.19
N ALA A 419 -11.32 5.79 -5.47
CA ALA A 419 -10.21 5.55 -4.55
C ALA A 419 -10.31 6.49 -3.33
N ASN A 420 -10.43 7.80 -3.57
CA ASN A 420 -10.47 8.82 -2.51
C ASN A 420 -11.68 8.68 -1.59
N LEU A 421 -12.81 8.20 -2.08
CA LEU A 421 -14.00 7.95 -1.26
C LEU A 421 -13.71 7.06 -0.04
N LEU A 422 -12.80 6.12 -0.18
CA LEU A 422 -12.41 5.22 0.91
C LEU A 422 -11.10 5.62 1.59
N THR A 423 -10.21 6.30 0.88
CA THR A 423 -8.90 6.66 1.43
C THR A 423 -8.89 8.03 2.11
N ALA A 424 -9.71 8.99 1.69
CA ALA A 424 -9.71 10.32 2.29
C ALA A 424 -10.08 10.32 3.79
N PRO A 425 -11.11 9.57 4.26
CA PRO A 425 -11.39 9.46 5.69
C PRO A 425 -10.22 8.86 6.48
N LEU A 426 -9.59 7.82 5.93
CA LEU A 426 -8.45 7.16 6.55
C LEU A 426 -7.21 8.06 6.56
N ALA A 427 -6.95 8.75 5.46
CA ALA A 427 -5.85 9.72 5.38
C ALA A 427 -6.03 10.83 6.41
N PHE A 428 -7.25 11.34 6.56
CA PHE A 428 -7.55 12.33 7.61
C PHE A 428 -7.32 11.78 9.02
N LEU A 429 -7.74 10.54 9.29
CA LEU A 429 -7.52 9.89 10.59
C LEU A 429 -6.04 9.67 10.90
N PHE A 430 -5.24 9.29 9.90
CA PHE A 430 -3.84 8.97 10.10
C PHE A 430 -2.93 10.22 10.05
N PHE A 431 -3.20 11.16 9.14
CA PHE A 431 -2.30 12.28 8.87
C PHE A 431 -2.86 13.65 9.30
N GLY A 432 -4.13 13.71 9.71
CA GLY A 432 -4.78 14.95 10.14
C GLY A 432 -5.19 15.89 9.01
N PHE A 433 -4.87 15.57 7.75
CA PHE A 433 -5.22 16.39 6.59
C PHE A 433 -5.66 15.57 5.36
N SER A 434 -6.37 16.21 4.46
CA SER A 434 -6.73 15.68 3.15
C SER A 434 -6.81 16.82 2.14
N SER A 435 -6.15 16.67 0.98
CA SER A 435 -6.12 17.71 -0.05
C SER A 435 -7.27 17.55 -1.04
N LEU A 436 -7.99 18.65 -1.33
CA LEU A 436 -9.01 18.72 -2.36
C LEU A 436 -8.46 18.55 -3.78
N TYR A 437 -7.19 18.90 -3.96
CA TYR A 437 -6.53 18.86 -5.26
C TYR A 437 -6.07 17.46 -5.66
N SER A 438 -6.23 16.44 -4.79
CA SER A 438 -5.71 15.10 -5.06
C SER A 438 -6.28 14.45 -6.33
N ILE A 439 -7.56 14.69 -6.67
CA ILE A 439 -8.17 14.13 -7.88
C ILE A 439 -7.63 14.80 -9.15
N PRO A 440 -7.74 16.14 -9.35
CA PRO A 440 -7.20 16.78 -10.53
C PRO A 440 -5.69 16.63 -10.65
N ALA A 441 -4.94 16.70 -9.53
CA ALA A 441 -3.51 16.46 -9.54
C ALA A 441 -3.18 15.02 -9.96
N THR A 442 -3.90 14.01 -9.49
CA THR A 442 -3.70 12.62 -9.93
C THR A 442 -3.93 12.46 -11.43
N VAL A 443 -4.98 13.07 -12.00
CA VAL A 443 -5.26 13.04 -13.44
C VAL A 443 -4.10 13.64 -14.24
N LEU A 444 -3.52 14.74 -13.77
CA LEU A 444 -2.41 15.43 -14.44
C LEU A 444 -1.08 14.68 -14.27
N PHE A 445 -0.73 14.29 -13.06
CA PHE A 445 0.60 13.76 -12.74
C PHE A 445 0.75 12.25 -12.97
N SER A 446 -0.32 11.44 -12.93
CA SER A 446 -0.22 10.00 -13.18
C SER A 446 0.34 9.64 -14.56
N PRO A 447 -0.11 10.24 -15.69
CA PRO A 447 0.48 9.93 -16.99
C PRO A 447 1.94 10.40 -17.10
N LEU A 448 2.29 11.54 -16.49
CA LEU A 448 3.67 12.04 -16.47
C LEU A 448 4.60 11.13 -15.67
N ALA A 449 4.16 10.68 -14.48
CA ALA A 449 4.90 9.71 -13.68
C ALA A 449 5.03 8.36 -14.40
N GLY A 450 3.96 7.92 -15.10
CA GLY A 450 3.99 6.71 -15.92
C GLY A 450 4.97 6.79 -17.08
N LEU A 451 5.03 7.94 -17.77
CA LEU A 451 6.00 8.20 -18.82
C LEU A 451 7.43 8.18 -18.26
N LEU A 452 7.67 8.90 -17.17
CA LEU A 452 8.97 8.97 -16.51
C LEU A 452 9.45 7.60 -16.05
N LEU A 453 8.56 6.81 -15.44
CA LEU A 453 8.85 5.44 -15.01
C LEU A 453 9.18 4.51 -16.19
N SER A 454 8.47 4.66 -17.32
CA SER A 454 8.69 3.83 -18.51
C SER A 454 10.02 4.17 -19.20
N LEU A 455 10.45 5.43 -19.14
CA LEU A 455 11.69 5.90 -19.76
C LEU A 455 12.93 5.75 -18.85
N SER A 456 12.76 5.79 -17.53
CA SER A 456 13.88 5.74 -16.57
C SER A 456 14.81 4.53 -16.76
N PRO A 457 14.34 3.29 -17.09
CA PRO A 457 15.22 2.16 -17.33
C PRO A 457 16.19 2.37 -18.51
N PHE A 458 15.83 3.18 -19.51
CA PHE A 458 16.72 3.47 -20.63
C PHE A 458 17.93 4.33 -20.22
N ALA A 459 17.80 5.13 -19.18
CA ALA A 459 18.93 5.84 -18.58
C ALA A 459 19.94 4.91 -17.87
N LEU A 460 19.56 3.66 -17.59
CA LEU A 460 20.43 2.64 -16.96
C LEU A 460 21.18 1.79 -17.99
N LEU A 461 20.90 1.92 -19.29
CA LEU A 461 21.61 1.18 -20.32
C LEU A 461 23.12 1.46 -20.27
N PRO A 462 23.99 0.52 -20.68
CA PRO A 462 25.43 0.74 -20.70
C PRO A 462 25.80 2.01 -21.51
N SER A 463 26.80 2.73 -21.06
CA SER A 463 27.27 3.95 -21.75
C SER A 463 27.83 3.71 -23.15
N SER A 464 28.13 2.45 -23.49
CA SER A 464 28.49 2.01 -24.84
C SER A 464 27.36 2.16 -25.87
N PHE A 465 26.10 2.23 -25.43
CA PHE A 465 24.99 2.54 -26.32
C PHE A 465 24.91 4.05 -26.60
N VAL A 466 25.02 4.44 -27.85
CA VAL A 466 24.99 5.87 -28.28
C VAL A 466 23.75 6.61 -27.81
N LEU A 467 22.63 5.92 -27.65
CA LEU A 467 21.35 6.53 -27.23
C LEU A 467 21.25 6.79 -25.70
N THR A 468 22.12 6.21 -24.87
CA THR A 468 22.04 6.34 -23.40
C THR A 468 22.13 7.79 -22.91
N PRO A 469 23.07 8.63 -23.33
CA PRO A 469 23.14 10.02 -22.87
C PRO A 469 21.92 10.84 -23.32
N TYR A 470 21.38 10.59 -24.50
CA TYR A 470 20.16 11.25 -24.97
C TYR A 470 18.94 10.81 -24.14
N ALA A 471 18.81 9.52 -23.86
CA ALA A 471 17.75 8.99 -23.01
C ALA A 471 17.86 9.58 -21.58
N ALA A 472 19.05 9.64 -21.02
CA ALA A 472 19.27 10.25 -19.71
C ALA A 472 18.90 11.74 -19.69
N SER A 473 19.31 12.50 -20.70
CA SER A 473 18.98 13.93 -20.84
C SER A 473 17.45 14.15 -20.95
N VAL A 474 16.76 13.35 -21.76
CA VAL A 474 15.30 13.42 -21.89
C VAL A 474 14.61 13.08 -20.56
N VAL A 475 15.04 12.03 -19.90
CA VAL A 475 14.49 11.62 -18.60
C VAL A 475 14.71 12.71 -17.54
N ALA A 476 15.91 13.28 -17.46
CA ALA A 476 16.24 14.38 -16.56
C ALA A 476 15.37 15.62 -16.82
N SER A 477 15.21 15.99 -18.11
CA SER A 477 14.38 17.13 -18.51
C SER A 477 12.91 16.94 -18.12
N ILE A 478 12.36 15.75 -18.36
CA ILE A 478 10.97 15.43 -17.97
C ILE A 478 10.85 15.43 -16.44
N SER A 479 11.81 14.87 -15.71
CA SER A 479 11.82 14.84 -14.25
C SER A 479 11.80 16.26 -13.66
N ASN A 480 12.68 17.13 -14.15
CA ASN A 480 12.74 18.52 -13.72
C ASN A 480 11.48 19.30 -14.09
N PHE A 481 10.90 19.04 -15.27
CA PHE A 481 9.63 19.64 -15.67
C PHE A 481 8.50 19.22 -14.73
N VAL A 482 8.39 17.92 -14.39
CA VAL A 482 7.36 17.40 -13.46
C VAL A 482 7.53 18.01 -12.08
N SER A 483 8.76 18.12 -11.57
CA SER A 483 9.05 18.75 -10.28
C SER A 483 8.65 20.23 -10.26
N ARG A 484 9.03 21.01 -11.26
CA ARG A 484 8.65 22.43 -11.39
C ARG A 484 7.14 22.62 -11.53
N LEU A 485 6.48 21.74 -12.29
CA LEU A 485 5.03 21.76 -12.45
C LEU A 485 4.34 21.46 -11.12
N ALA A 486 4.86 20.51 -10.32
CA ALA A 486 4.33 20.20 -8.99
C ALA A 486 4.45 21.41 -8.07
N SER A 487 5.62 22.06 -8.01
CA SER A 487 5.82 23.28 -7.20
C SER A 487 4.89 24.42 -7.64
N ALA A 488 4.73 24.65 -8.95
CA ALA A 488 3.81 25.66 -9.46
C ALA A 488 2.34 25.37 -9.10
N CYS A 489 1.92 24.11 -9.16
CA CYS A 489 0.57 23.70 -8.77
C CYS A 489 0.36 23.72 -7.25
N ALA A 490 1.38 23.44 -6.45
CA ALA A 490 1.31 23.44 -5.00
C ALA A 490 1.00 24.83 -4.43
N VAL A 491 1.45 25.89 -5.07
CA VAL A 491 1.10 27.29 -4.69
C VAL A 491 -0.42 27.52 -4.76
N LEU A 492 -1.12 26.79 -5.63
CA LEU A 492 -2.56 26.88 -5.79
C LEU A 492 -3.30 25.87 -4.90
N ALA A 493 -2.57 24.94 -4.26
CA ALA A 493 -3.17 23.94 -3.41
C ALA A 493 -3.68 24.58 -2.12
N TYR A 494 -4.91 24.23 -1.75
CA TYR A 494 -5.54 24.65 -0.51
C TYR A 494 -5.59 23.50 0.48
N GLU A 495 -4.89 23.63 1.59
CA GLU A 495 -4.99 22.71 2.70
C GLU A 495 -6.25 23.02 3.50
N MET A 496 -7.19 22.08 3.52
CA MET A 496 -8.38 22.21 4.36
C MET A 496 -8.00 21.87 5.80
N GLY A 497 -8.30 22.80 6.71
CA GLY A 497 -8.21 22.54 8.13
C GLY A 497 -9.09 21.36 8.57
N PRO A 498 -8.93 20.88 9.82
CA PRO A 498 -9.62 19.69 10.33
C PRO A 498 -11.14 19.68 10.10
N PHE A 499 -11.79 20.83 10.25
CA PHE A 499 -13.24 20.98 10.03
C PHE A 499 -13.64 20.83 8.56
N GLY A 500 -12.84 21.35 7.64
CA GLY A 500 -13.11 21.24 6.22
C GLY A 500 -12.94 19.79 5.73
N ALA A 501 -11.91 19.09 6.18
CA ALA A 501 -11.69 17.69 5.87
C ALA A 501 -12.80 16.80 6.42
N LEU A 502 -13.28 17.07 7.64
CA LEU A 502 -14.45 16.40 8.23
C LEU A 502 -15.72 16.64 7.43
N ALA A 503 -15.96 17.86 6.96
CA ALA A 503 -17.13 18.19 6.14
C ALA A 503 -17.09 17.45 4.79
N VAL A 504 -15.94 17.44 4.10
CA VAL A 504 -15.75 16.68 2.84
C VAL A 504 -15.88 15.19 3.08
N THR A 505 -15.27 14.67 4.14
CA THR A 505 -15.37 13.26 4.51
C THR A 505 -16.82 12.88 4.83
N GLY A 506 -17.52 13.71 5.59
CA GLY A 506 -18.95 13.53 5.89
C GLY A 506 -19.82 13.56 4.63
N MET A 507 -19.57 14.50 3.70
CA MET A 507 -20.28 14.56 2.42
C MET A 507 -20.01 13.32 1.55
N LEU A 508 -18.76 12.85 1.50
CA LEU A 508 -18.40 11.64 0.76
C LEU A 508 -19.06 10.40 1.38
N LEU A 509 -19.00 10.25 2.70
CA LEU A 509 -19.64 9.13 3.41
C LEU A 509 -21.16 9.17 3.29
N TYR A 510 -21.77 10.34 3.40
CA TYR A 510 -23.22 10.51 3.24
C TYR A 510 -23.65 10.35 1.78
N GLY A 511 -22.85 10.83 0.83
CA GLY A 511 -23.08 10.67 -0.60
C GLY A 511 -22.91 9.24 -1.10
N LEU A 512 -22.10 8.40 -0.43
CA LEU A 512 -21.86 7.01 -0.82
C LEU A 512 -23.14 6.18 -0.99
N PRO A 513 -24.09 6.16 -0.05
CA PRO A 513 -25.36 5.46 -0.24
C PRO A 513 -26.17 5.97 -1.44
N PHE A 514 -26.12 7.29 -1.74
CA PHE A 514 -26.79 7.87 -2.91
C PHE A 514 -26.11 7.48 -4.21
N ILE A 515 -24.78 7.52 -4.27
CA ILE A 515 -24.00 7.07 -5.42
C ILE A 515 -24.25 5.58 -5.68
N LEU A 516 -24.21 4.77 -4.62
CA LEU A 516 -24.47 3.34 -4.70
C LEU A 516 -25.93 3.04 -5.08
N ARG A 517 -26.91 3.84 -4.66
CA ARG A 517 -28.32 3.74 -5.09
C ARG A 517 -28.50 4.10 -6.56
N GLY A 518 -27.77 5.09 -7.06
CA GLY A 518 -27.77 5.51 -8.46
C GLY A 518 -27.08 4.53 -9.42
N LEU A 519 -26.28 3.57 -8.90
CA LEU A 519 -25.63 2.56 -9.71
C LEU A 519 -26.68 1.58 -10.29
N PRO A 520 -26.97 1.60 -11.61
CA PRO A 520 -28.02 0.77 -12.19
C PRO A 520 -27.73 -0.73 -12.15
N SER A 521 -28.78 -1.54 -12.34
CA SER A 521 -28.90 -2.99 -12.14
C SER A 521 -27.97 -3.94 -12.90
N VAL A 522 -27.10 -3.43 -13.77
CA VAL A 522 -26.37 -4.22 -14.76
C VAL A 522 -25.31 -5.17 -14.16
N ALA A 523 -24.75 -4.86 -13.00
CA ALA A 523 -23.71 -5.71 -12.41
C ALA A 523 -24.24 -6.92 -11.62
N TYR A 524 -25.51 -6.90 -11.18
CA TYR A 524 -26.02 -7.87 -10.20
C TYR A 524 -27.40 -8.48 -10.51
N GLY A 525 -27.92 -8.35 -11.72
CA GLY A 525 -29.21 -8.89 -12.13
C GLY A 525 -30.44 -8.10 -11.57
N SER A 526 -31.63 -8.44 -12.03
CA SER A 526 -32.87 -7.67 -11.88
C SER A 526 -33.48 -7.59 -10.47
N ASP A 527 -32.86 -8.12 -9.43
CA ASP A 527 -33.47 -8.18 -8.08
C ASP A 527 -33.08 -6.98 -7.20
N SER A 528 -33.91 -5.94 -7.25
CA SER A 528 -33.68 -4.65 -6.58
C SER A 528 -33.64 -4.72 -5.04
N ARG A 529 -34.33 -5.67 -4.41
CA ARG A 529 -34.35 -5.82 -2.93
C ARG A 529 -33.06 -6.40 -2.38
N ARG A 530 -32.50 -7.41 -3.06
CA ARG A 530 -31.23 -8.04 -2.66
C ARG A 530 -30.04 -7.12 -2.81
N ARG A 531 -30.12 -6.22 -3.75
CA ARG A 531 -29.16 -5.18 -4.05
C ARG A 531 -29.10 -4.11 -2.95
N ARG A 532 -30.26 -3.63 -2.47
CA ARG A 532 -30.31 -2.69 -1.33
C ARG A 532 -29.68 -3.31 -0.09
N ALA A 533 -30.05 -4.53 0.25
CA ALA A 533 -29.52 -5.23 1.43
C ALA A 533 -27.98 -5.43 1.35
N LEU A 534 -27.41 -5.69 0.16
CA LEU A 534 -25.96 -5.82 -0.01
C LEU A 534 -25.25 -4.47 0.18
N LEU A 535 -25.80 -3.41 -0.42
CA LEU A 535 -25.25 -2.07 -0.33
C LEU A 535 -25.36 -1.50 1.09
N GLU A 536 -26.45 -1.79 1.77
CA GLU A 536 -26.66 -1.43 3.18
C GLU A 536 -25.69 -2.20 4.10
N THR A 537 -25.44 -3.48 3.82
CA THR A 537 -24.48 -4.30 4.63
C THR A 537 -23.02 -3.88 4.36
N LEU A 538 -22.66 -3.56 3.12
CA LEU A 538 -21.32 -3.08 2.80
C LEU A 538 -21.07 -1.66 3.35
N SER A 539 -22.07 -0.77 3.23
CA SER A 539 -21.98 0.58 3.80
C SER A 539 -21.96 0.54 5.32
N LEU A 540 -22.74 -0.32 5.95
CA LEU A 540 -22.74 -0.52 7.41
C LEU A 540 -21.42 -1.16 7.88
N GLY A 541 -20.91 -2.15 7.17
CA GLY A 541 -19.62 -2.78 7.48
C GLY A 541 -18.44 -1.80 7.35
N MET A 542 -18.46 -0.92 6.36
CA MET A 542 -17.47 0.14 6.21
C MET A 542 -17.64 1.25 7.25
N LEU A 543 -18.87 1.65 7.56
CA LEU A 543 -19.15 2.60 8.64
C LEU A 543 -18.68 2.06 9.99
N LEU A 544 -18.89 0.78 10.26
CA LEU A 544 -18.40 0.12 11.49
C LEU A 544 -16.88 0.00 11.51
N LEU A 545 -16.24 -0.28 10.37
CA LEU A 545 -14.79 -0.33 10.27
C LEU A 545 -14.16 1.06 10.48
N VAL A 546 -14.64 2.05 9.74
CA VAL A 546 -14.16 3.44 9.84
C VAL A 546 -14.55 4.04 11.18
N GLY A 547 -15.76 3.82 11.67
CA GLY A 547 -16.22 4.25 12.97
C GLY A 547 -15.48 3.57 14.12
N GLY A 548 -15.16 2.30 13.99
CA GLY A 548 -14.33 1.55 14.94
C GLY A 548 -12.91 2.10 15.01
N ILE A 549 -12.27 2.32 13.86
CA ILE A 549 -10.93 2.94 13.80
C ILE A 549 -10.98 4.36 14.35
N ALA A 550 -11.99 5.16 13.99
CA ALA A 550 -12.16 6.53 14.50
C ALA A 550 -12.39 6.57 16.02
N ALA A 551 -13.24 5.69 16.55
CA ALA A 551 -13.49 5.59 17.99
C ALA A 551 -12.24 5.18 18.77
N VAL A 552 -11.46 4.25 18.24
CA VAL A 552 -10.19 3.81 18.83
C VAL A 552 -9.16 4.94 18.80
N MET A 553 -9.08 5.71 17.71
CA MET A 553 -8.20 6.87 17.59
C MET A 553 -8.61 8.03 18.51
N LEU A 554 -9.91 8.31 18.64
CA LEU A 554 -10.43 9.30 19.58
C LEU A 554 -10.18 8.90 21.04
N LEU A 555 -10.31 7.64 21.38
CA LEU A 555 -9.99 7.13 22.72
C LEU A 555 -8.48 7.23 23.00
N ALA A 556 -7.63 6.98 22.00
CA ALA A 556 -6.19 7.14 22.11
C ALA A 556 -5.77 8.60 22.28
N SER A 557 -6.40 9.53 21.55
CA SER A 557 -6.14 10.98 21.68
C SER A 557 -6.65 11.54 23.02
N ALA A 558 -7.77 11.05 23.53
CA ALA A 558 -8.29 11.44 24.85
C ALA A 558 -7.42 10.91 26.00
N GLY A 559 -6.80 9.73 25.84
CA GLY A 559 -5.83 9.19 26.82
C GLY A 559 -4.48 9.92 26.84
N ALA A 560 -4.07 10.50 25.71
CA ALA A 560 -2.84 11.28 25.63
C ALA A 560 -2.95 12.71 26.19
N GLY A 561 -4.18 13.22 26.37
CA GLY A 561 -4.44 14.57 26.90
C GLY A 561 -4.35 14.73 28.42
N THR A 562 -4.03 13.68 29.18
CA THR A 562 -3.95 13.72 30.65
C THR A 562 -2.53 13.64 31.22
N ALA A 563 -1.49 13.83 30.39
CA ALA A 563 -0.14 14.06 30.92
C ALA A 563 -0.02 15.53 31.37
N PRO A 564 0.26 15.83 32.66
CA PRO A 564 0.45 17.18 33.09
C PRO A 564 1.71 17.75 32.44
N SER A 565 1.55 18.93 31.84
CA SER A 565 2.64 19.78 31.39
C SER A 565 3.45 20.21 32.62
N THR A 566 4.51 19.50 32.93
CA THR A 566 5.54 19.99 33.86
C THR A 566 6.89 19.88 33.16
N LEU A 567 7.36 21.08 32.75
CA LEU A 567 8.74 21.51 32.45
C LEU A 567 9.47 20.83 31.33
#